data_3c3de23f3848676a671dd81ca11ecd72
#
_entry.id   3c3de23f3848676a671dd81ca11ecd72
#
_cell.length_a   1.000
_cell.length_b   1.000
_cell.length_c   1.000
_cell.angle_alpha   90.00
_cell.angle_beta   90.00
_cell.angle_gamma   90.00
#
_symmetry.space_group_name_H-M   'P 1'
#
loop_
_entity.id
_entity.type
_entity.pdbx_description
1 polymer ?
#
loop_
_entity_poly.entity_id
_entity_poly.type
_entity_poly.pdbx_seq_one_letter_code
_entity_poly.pdbx_strand_id
1 'polypeptide(L)'
;MIRRHFVWLGLAIGLLAGCSEPPYRFPDRSAVDVQAEEERLATLLPSVLLGGSGTCEVRLLGRDASSSFAWAHCEARGPGLVSGVSTPVRVDGNRVTQPGDGSEYPPSVRRMFPERLAEAVLDDDGSLRP
;
A
#
# COMPACT_ATOMS: atom_id res chain seq x y z
N MET A 1 -65.83 36.08 3.69
CA MET A 1 -64.38 36.16 3.44
C MET A 1 -63.72 34.84 3.80
N ILE A 2 -63.35 34.04 2.82
CA ILE A 2 -62.73 32.75 3.05
C ILE A 2 -61.23 32.95 2.88
N ARG A 3 -60.44 32.82 3.95
CA ARG A 3 -58.98 32.78 3.89
C ARG A 3 -58.55 31.37 3.56
N ARG A 4 -58.03 31.17 2.36
CA ARG A 4 -57.34 29.92 1.97
C ARG A 4 -55.93 29.97 2.54
N HIS A 5 -55.66 29.13 3.53
CA HIS A 5 -54.31 28.86 3.99
C HIS A 5 -53.71 27.83 3.00
N PHE A 6 -52.75 28.29 2.18
CA PHE A 6 -51.89 27.42 1.41
C PHE A 6 -50.83 26.84 2.36
N VAL A 7 -50.95 25.58 2.66
CA VAL A 7 -49.91 24.82 3.34
C VAL A 7 -48.93 24.39 2.27
N TRP A 8 -47.76 24.98 2.26
CA TRP A 8 -46.63 24.49 1.49
C TRP A 8 -46.06 23.29 2.20
N LEU A 9 -46.33 22.09 1.68
CA LEU A 9 -45.56 20.89 2.01
C LEU A 9 -44.23 21.00 1.29
N GLY A 10 -43.19 21.41 1.99
CA GLY A 10 -41.83 21.32 1.53
C GLY A 10 -41.38 19.88 1.52
N LEU A 11 -41.29 19.31 0.32
CA LEU A 11 -40.68 17.98 0.10
C LEU A 11 -39.17 18.14 0.26
N ALA A 12 -38.64 17.86 1.45
CA ALA A 12 -37.22 17.77 1.67
C ALA A 12 -36.74 16.46 1.00
N ILE A 13 -36.28 16.55 -0.25
CA ILE A 13 -35.54 15.47 -0.88
C ILE A 13 -34.17 15.43 -0.22
N GLY A 14 -34.03 14.56 0.77
CA GLY A 14 -32.74 14.24 1.34
C GLY A 14 -31.89 13.55 0.26
N LEU A 15 -30.97 14.27 -0.34
CA LEU A 15 -29.90 13.71 -1.13
C LEU A 15 -29.00 12.91 -0.18
N LEU A 16 -29.26 11.61 -0.09
CA LEU A 16 -28.28 10.66 0.44
C LEU A 16 -27.15 10.57 -0.58
N ALA A 17 -26.19 11.50 -0.48
CA ALA A 17 -24.92 11.35 -1.14
C ALA A 17 -24.25 10.14 -0.49
N GLY A 18 -24.25 8.99 -1.17
CA GLY A 18 -23.47 7.84 -0.77
C GLY A 18 -22.01 8.26 -0.69
N CYS A 19 -21.45 8.36 0.53
CA CYS A 19 -20.03 8.54 0.74
C CYS A 19 -19.33 7.23 0.37
N SER A 20 -19.06 7.02 -0.92
CA SER A 20 -18.06 6.06 -1.34
C SER A 20 -16.71 6.71 -1.05
N GLU A 21 -15.91 6.11 -0.15
CA GLU A 21 -14.54 6.56 0.06
C GLU A 21 -13.78 6.48 -1.26
N PRO A 22 -12.97 7.51 -1.62
CA PRO A 22 -12.14 7.42 -2.80
C PRO A 22 -11.15 6.27 -2.65
N PRO A 23 -10.73 5.58 -3.75
CA PRO A 23 -9.75 4.53 -3.68
C PRO A 23 -8.44 5.05 -3.10
N TYR A 24 -7.63 4.16 -2.49
CA TYR A 24 -6.31 4.51 -1.98
C TYR A 24 -5.45 5.09 -3.11
N ARG A 25 -4.80 6.22 -2.85
CA ARG A 25 -3.95 6.88 -3.83
C ARG A 25 -2.49 6.48 -3.62
N PHE A 26 -1.95 5.73 -4.58
CA PHE A 26 -0.54 5.36 -4.57
C PHE A 26 0.35 6.54 -4.98
N PRO A 27 1.62 6.59 -4.50
CA PRO A 27 2.58 7.57 -4.95
C PRO A 27 2.81 7.52 -6.46
N ASP A 28 3.06 8.68 -7.07
CA ASP A 28 3.39 8.78 -8.48
C ASP A 28 4.83 8.30 -8.71
N ARG A 29 4.98 7.20 -9.42
CA ARG A 29 6.28 6.59 -9.71
C ARG A 29 7.17 7.43 -10.62
N SER A 30 6.64 8.42 -11.32
CA SER A 30 7.42 9.37 -12.12
C SER A 30 8.00 10.52 -11.30
N ALA A 31 7.54 10.71 -10.06
CA ALA A 31 8.06 11.74 -9.18
C ALA A 31 9.48 11.43 -8.73
N VAL A 32 10.34 12.44 -8.74
CA VAL A 32 11.78 12.29 -8.43
C VAL A 32 12.01 11.78 -7.01
N ASP A 33 11.25 12.28 -6.05
CA ASP A 33 11.34 11.86 -4.65
C ASP A 33 10.88 10.42 -4.43
N VAL A 34 9.89 9.96 -5.17
CA VAL A 34 9.43 8.56 -5.15
C VAL A 34 10.51 7.66 -5.74
N GLN A 35 11.10 8.01 -6.87
CA GLN A 35 12.16 7.24 -7.50
C GLN A 35 13.40 7.15 -6.59
N ALA A 36 13.77 8.24 -5.94
CA ALA A 36 14.90 8.25 -5.00
C ALA A 36 14.66 7.31 -3.82
N GLU A 37 13.45 7.27 -3.28
CA GLU A 37 13.09 6.35 -2.20
C GLU A 37 13.06 4.89 -2.67
N GLU A 38 12.50 4.62 -3.85
CA GLU A 38 12.53 3.27 -4.43
C GLU A 38 13.97 2.78 -4.64
N GLU A 39 14.89 3.62 -5.10
CA GLU A 39 16.31 3.29 -5.24
C GLU A 39 16.98 3.03 -3.89
N ARG A 40 16.70 3.85 -2.88
CA ARG A 40 17.21 3.64 -1.52
C ARG A 40 16.78 2.27 -0.97
N LEU A 41 15.52 1.94 -1.12
CA LEU A 41 14.97 0.67 -0.66
C LEU A 41 15.55 -0.50 -1.47
N ALA A 42 15.72 -0.35 -2.78
CA ALA A 42 16.33 -1.35 -3.63
C ALA A 42 17.79 -1.67 -3.24
N THR A 43 18.48 -0.71 -2.66
CA THR A 43 19.85 -0.89 -2.13
C THR A 43 19.84 -1.58 -0.76
N LEU A 44 18.88 -1.26 0.09
CA LEU A 44 18.77 -1.79 1.46
C LEU A 44 18.27 -3.25 1.49
N LEU A 45 17.25 -3.55 0.69
CA LEU A 45 16.45 -4.77 0.86
C LEU A 45 17.16 -6.08 0.51
N PRO A 46 18.11 -6.17 -0.44
CA PRO A 46 18.75 -7.45 -0.73
C PRO A 46 19.41 -8.12 0.47
N SER A 47 20.11 -7.35 1.31
CA SER A 47 20.75 -7.88 2.51
C SER A 47 19.77 -8.40 3.54
N VAL A 48 18.58 -7.78 3.63
CA VAL A 48 17.55 -8.15 4.60
C VAL A 48 16.69 -9.29 4.10
N LEU A 49 16.20 -9.21 2.86
CA LEU A 49 15.23 -10.16 2.32
C LEU A 49 15.88 -11.42 1.76
N LEU A 50 17.10 -11.31 1.27
CA LEU A 50 17.84 -12.45 0.67
C LEU A 50 18.97 -12.96 1.57
N GLY A 51 19.28 -12.26 2.65
CA GLY A 51 20.39 -12.60 3.55
C GLY A 51 21.77 -12.39 2.93
N GLY A 52 21.88 -11.65 1.83
CA GLY A 52 23.14 -11.44 1.13
C GLY A 52 23.01 -10.66 -0.15
N SER A 53 23.74 -11.07 -1.18
CA SER A 53 23.74 -10.41 -2.49
C SER A 53 22.53 -10.83 -3.32
N GLY A 54 22.05 -9.91 -4.13
CA GLY A 54 20.94 -10.06 -5.03
C GLY A 54 20.45 -8.71 -5.51
N THR A 55 19.36 -8.70 -6.24
CA THR A 55 18.73 -7.48 -6.74
C THR A 55 17.27 -7.42 -6.33
N CYS A 56 16.83 -6.23 -6.00
CA CYS A 56 15.42 -5.96 -5.68
C CYS A 56 14.84 -4.91 -6.62
N GLU A 57 13.67 -5.19 -7.14
CA GLU A 57 12.78 -4.19 -7.71
C GLU A 57 11.79 -3.75 -6.65
N VAL A 58 11.56 -2.45 -6.51
CA VAL A 58 10.74 -1.89 -5.43
C VAL A 58 9.73 -0.93 -6.00
N ARG A 59 8.49 -1.05 -5.53
CA ARG A 59 7.45 -0.07 -5.76
C ARG A 59 7.04 0.54 -4.43
N LEU A 60 7.18 1.86 -4.31
CA LEU A 60 6.68 2.58 -3.14
C LEU A 60 5.15 2.62 -3.16
N LEU A 61 4.53 2.16 -2.09
CA LEU A 61 3.07 2.11 -1.95
C LEU A 61 2.54 3.28 -1.11
N GLY A 62 3.37 3.86 -0.27
CA GLY A 62 3.04 4.97 0.57
C GLY A 62 4.17 5.29 1.53
N ARG A 63 4.08 6.42 2.20
CA ARG A 63 5.01 6.78 3.26
C ARG A 63 4.37 7.79 4.20
N ASP A 64 4.86 7.83 5.41
CA ASP A 64 4.62 8.90 6.38
C ASP A 64 5.94 9.55 6.80
N ALA A 65 5.93 10.34 7.87
CA ALA A 65 7.11 11.07 8.31
C ALA A 65 8.30 10.17 8.74
N SER A 66 8.05 8.92 9.11
CA SER A 66 9.05 8.01 9.68
C SER A 66 9.15 6.65 8.99
N SER A 67 8.18 6.29 8.16
CA SER A 67 8.07 4.96 7.57
C SER A 67 7.82 5.00 6.08
N SER A 68 8.39 4.04 5.36
CA SER A 68 8.06 3.75 3.97
C SER A 68 7.36 2.40 3.87
N PHE A 69 6.37 2.33 3.00
CA PHE A 69 5.61 1.11 2.69
C PHE A 69 5.83 0.78 1.23
N ALA A 70 6.27 -0.44 0.95
CA ALA A 70 6.65 -0.80 -0.40
C ALA A 70 6.32 -2.25 -0.72
N TRP A 71 6.22 -2.57 -2.00
CA TRP A 71 6.29 -3.94 -2.48
C TRP A 71 7.69 -4.19 -3.03
N ALA A 72 8.34 -5.25 -2.55
CA ALA A 72 9.65 -5.65 -3.00
C ALA A 72 9.59 -7.00 -3.71
N HIS A 73 10.24 -7.07 -4.87
CA HIS A 73 10.51 -8.32 -5.57
C HIS A 73 12.03 -8.46 -5.69
N CYS A 74 12.58 -9.45 -5.00
CA CYS A 74 14.01 -9.64 -4.89
C CYS A 74 14.42 -11.02 -5.42
N GLU A 75 15.53 -11.08 -6.15
CA GLU A 75 16.08 -12.33 -6.68
C GLU A 75 17.57 -12.44 -6.38
N ALA A 76 17.99 -13.62 -5.94
CA ALA A 76 19.38 -14.03 -5.85
C ALA A 76 19.62 -15.16 -6.83
N ARG A 77 20.68 -15.05 -7.62
CA ARG A 77 21.08 -16.07 -8.59
C ARG A 77 22.43 -16.63 -8.18
N GLY A 78 22.55 -17.96 -8.18
CA GLY A 78 23.78 -18.69 -7.99
C GLY A 78 23.84 -19.87 -8.95
N PRO A 79 24.97 -20.62 -9.00
CA PRO A 79 25.09 -21.78 -9.88
C PRO A 79 23.97 -22.80 -9.65
N GLY A 80 23.08 -22.94 -10.61
CA GLY A 80 21.98 -23.90 -10.56
C GLY A 80 20.83 -23.54 -9.60
N LEU A 81 20.82 -22.31 -9.02
CA LEU A 81 19.79 -21.89 -8.07
C LEU A 81 19.31 -20.48 -8.35
N VAL A 82 17.98 -20.32 -8.43
CA VAL A 82 17.32 -19.02 -8.39
C VAL A 82 16.45 -19.04 -7.14
N SER A 83 16.69 -18.12 -6.21
CA SER A 83 15.78 -17.87 -5.09
C SER A 83 15.21 -16.48 -5.20
N GLY A 84 13.92 -16.32 -4.86
CA GLY A 84 13.23 -15.06 -4.96
C GLY A 84 12.23 -14.89 -3.83
N VAL A 85 11.95 -13.63 -3.52
CA VAL A 85 10.90 -13.25 -2.60
C VAL A 85 10.13 -12.08 -3.19
N SER A 86 8.81 -12.13 -3.09
CA SER A 86 7.92 -11.03 -3.46
C SER A 86 6.99 -10.76 -2.29
N THR A 87 7.12 -9.60 -1.68
CA THR A 87 6.43 -9.30 -0.42
C THR A 87 6.24 -7.80 -0.22
N PRO A 88 5.12 -7.37 0.38
CA PRO A 88 5.03 -6.03 0.91
C PRO A 88 5.92 -5.90 2.15
N VAL A 89 6.50 -4.72 2.35
CA VAL A 89 7.40 -4.43 3.48
C VAL A 89 7.09 -3.06 4.07
N ARG A 90 7.33 -2.93 5.37
CA ARG A 90 7.40 -1.65 6.07
C ARG A 90 8.85 -1.39 6.43
N VAL A 91 9.32 -0.18 6.16
CA VAL A 91 10.70 0.22 6.44
C VAL A 91 10.72 1.46 7.32
N ASP A 92 11.25 1.32 8.52
CA ASP A 92 11.44 2.39 9.50
C ASP A 92 12.96 2.69 9.60
N GLY A 93 13.43 3.69 8.86
CA GLY A 93 14.87 3.91 8.71
C GLY A 93 15.53 2.73 7.97
N ASN A 94 16.31 1.93 8.70
CA ASN A 94 16.93 0.69 8.19
C ASN A 94 16.27 -0.58 8.73
N ARG A 95 15.21 -0.44 9.54
CA ARG A 95 14.46 -1.58 10.06
C ARG A 95 13.40 -2.00 9.07
N VAL A 96 13.47 -3.23 8.61
CA VAL A 96 12.52 -3.82 7.67
C VAL A 96 11.61 -4.79 8.39
N THR A 97 10.31 -4.63 8.23
CA THR A 97 9.29 -5.55 8.74
C THR A 97 8.61 -6.23 7.57
N GLN A 98 8.55 -7.56 7.62
CA GLN A 98 7.83 -8.40 6.67
C GLN A 98 6.56 -8.96 7.30
N PRO A 99 5.50 -9.22 6.51
CA PRO A 99 4.33 -9.91 7.03
C PRO A 99 4.63 -11.39 7.29
N GLY A 100 3.86 -12.01 8.18
CA GLY A 100 3.87 -13.45 8.35
C GLY A 100 3.25 -14.19 7.18
N ASP A 101 3.46 -15.51 7.12
CA ASP A 101 2.94 -16.36 6.07
C ASP A 101 1.58 -16.98 6.44
N GLY A 102 0.87 -17.46 5.42
CA GLY A 102 -0.38 -18.21 5.59
C GLY A 102 -1.43 -17.41 6.34
N SER A 103 -1.99 -17.99 7.41
CA SER A 103 -3.03 -17.35 8.23
C SER A 103 -2.54 -16.11 8.98
N GLU A 104 -1.24 -15.94 9.16
CA GLU A 104 -0.64 -14.78 9.79
C GLU A 104 -0.51 -13.58 8.83
N TYR A 105 -0.61 -13.81 7.52
CA TYR A 105 -0.44 -12.76 6.53
C TYR A 105 -1.45 -11.62 6.67
N PRO A 106 -2.78 -11.86 6.64
CA PRO A 106 -3.74 -10.76 6.75
C PRO A 106 -3.62 -9.95 8.04
N PRO A 107 -3.53 -10.55 9.24
CA PRO A 107 -3.40 -9.76 10.46
C PRO A 107 -2.06 -9.00 10.54
N SER A 108 -0.96 -9.56 10.04
CA SER A 108 0.32 -8.84 10.03
C SER A 108 0.33 -7.67 9.06
N VAL A 109 -0.27 -7.79 7.88
CA VAL A 109 -0.44 -6.68 6.95
C VAL A 109 -1.23 -5.53 7.59
N ARG A 110 -2.30 -5.85 8.31
CA ARG A 110 -3.11 -4.84 9.01
C ARG A 110 -2.34 -4.13 10.14
N ARG A 111 -1.40 -4.80 10.78
CA ARG A 111 -0.53 -4.19 11.80
C ARG A 111 0.58 -3.33 11.20
N MET A 112 1.09 -3.71 10.02
CA MET A 112 2.24 -3.06 9.39
C MET A 112 1.87 -1.77 8.67
N PHE A 113 0.72 -1.72 8.05
CA PHE A 113 0.32 -0.65 7.14
C PHE A 113 -0.83 0.18 7.71
N PRO A 114 -0.93 1.47 7.29
CA PRO A 114 -2.15 2.23 7.52
C PRO A 114 -3.38 1.49 6.97
N GLU A 115 -4.52 1.64 7.61
CA GLU A 115 -5.73 0.86 7.35
C GLU A 115 -6.11 0.77 5.88
N ARG A 116 -6.17 1.90 5.19
CA ARG A 116 -6.58 1.93 3.78
C ARG A 116 -5.55 1.27 2.85
N LEU A 117 -4.27 1.44 3.15
CA LEU A 117 -3.21 0.78 2.40
C LEU A 117 -3.23 -0.74 2.68
N ALA A 118 -3.44 -1.14 3.93
CA ALA A 118 -3.56 -2.56 4.27
C ALA A 118 -4.69 -3.24 3.49
N GLU A 119 -5.85 -2.59 3.37
CA GLU A 119 -6.96 -3.08 2.56
C GLU A 119 -6.58 -3.21 1.08
N ALA A 120 -5.92 -2.20 0.52
CA ALA A 120 -5.45 -2.24 -0.87
C ALA A 120 -4.45 -3.37 -1.13
N VAL A 121 -3.54 -3.62 -0.18
CA VAL A 121 -2.56 -4.71 -0.26
C VAL A 121 -3.24 -6.08 -0.18
N LEU A 122 -4.22 -6.25 0.72
CA LEU A 122 -4.94 -7.51 0.89
C LEU A 122 -5.87 -7.83 -0.28
N ASP A 123 -6.42 -6.81 -0.93
CA ASP A 123 -7.31 -6.96 -2.09
C ASP A 123 -6.54 -7.02 -3.43
N ASP A 124 -5.21 -6.95 -3.38
CA ASP A 124 -4.39 -6.90 -4.58
C ASP A 124 -4.46 -8.19 -5.41
N ASP A 125 -4.62 -8.02 -6.71
CA ASP A 125 -4.62 -9.10 -7.72
C ASP A 125 -3.23 -9.36 -8.34
N GLY A 126 -2.18 -8.74 -7.82
CA GLY A 126 -0.82 -8.77 -8.35
C GLY A 126 -0.38 -7.48 -9.04
N SER A 127 -1.26 -6.49 -9.17
CA SER A 127 -0.97 -5.21 -9.84
C SER A 127 -0.02 -4.31 -9.04
N LEU A 128 0.13 -4.52 -7.73
CA LEU A 128 1.01 -3.75 -6.86
C LEU A 128 2.47 -4.18 -6.92
N ARG A 129 2.76 -5.30 -7.53
CA ARG A 129 4.14 -5.77 -7.73
C ARG A 129 4.88 -4.87 -8.69
N PRO A 130 6.18 -4.65 -8.45
CA PRO A 130 7.01 -3.87 -9.37
C PRO A 130 7.18 -4.52 -10.73
#